data_1124806e43ac144ee9412655084b8ac4
#
_entry.id   1124806e43ac144ee9412655084b8ac4
#
_cell.length_a   1.000
_cell.length_b   1.000
_cell.length_c   1.000
_cell.angle_alpha   90.00
_cell.angle_beta   90.00
_cell.angle_gamma   90.00
#
_symmetry.space_group_name_H-M   'P 1'
#
loop_
_entity.id
_entity.type
_entity.pdbx_description
1 polymer ?
#
loop_
_entity_poly.entity_id
_entity_poly.type
_entity_poly.pdbx_seq_one_letter_code
_entity_poly.pdbx_strand_id
1 'polypeptide(L)'
;MALGSVGPFAVCLDINEQPNGGRATARLQVSPLMSIRILAVSDQIDPRIHSATLRERMPDIDLVFGCGDIPARYLEFLADALNKPVYFVHGNHLEELTRYGEEGKYYEPMGCIDLGGKVVHDRATGLILAGLPGSPKYSNNGSEQYSEFDVMLMIARMAPRLLWNRIRHGRALDVLISHSPPRDINDRSDPAHRGFMAIRRFLKWFKPAYHFHGHIHLYDRNEPSTAQFERTTVINVYPYRVVDLQ
;
A
#
# COMPACT_ATOMS: atom_id res chain seq x y z
N MET A 1 27.78 -15.80 -21.81
CA MET A 1 27.74 -14.46 -21.18
C MET A 1 26.42 -14.35 -20.43
N ALA A 2 26.50 -14.44 -19.11
CA ALA A 2 25.31 -14.40 -18.26
C ALA A 2 25.00 -12.94 -17.90
N LEU A 3 23.84 -12.43 -18.34
CA LEU A 3 23.31 -11.14 -17.92
C LEU A 3 22.65 -11.33 -16.55
N GLY A 4 23.33 -10.89 -15.49
CA GLY A 4 22.78 -10.80 -14.16
C GLY A 4 21.69 -9.73 -14.11
N SER A 5 20.57 -10.06 -13.48
CA SER A 5 19.48 -9.13 -13.17
C SER A 5 19.95 -8.11 -12.14
N VAL A 6 20.17 -6.88 -12.59
CA VAL A 6 20.41 -5.72 -11.73
C VAL A 6 19.04 -5.08 -11.47
N GLY A 7 18.67 -4.91 -10.19
CA GLY A 7 17.49 -4.16 -9.77
C GLY A 7 17.54 -2.69 -10.23
N PRO A 8 16.54 -1.85 -9.91
CA PRO A 8 16.34 -0.54 -10.54
C PRO A 8 17.39 0.48 -10.09
N PHE A 9 18.59 0.40 -10.66
CA PHE A 9 19.59 1.45 -10.56
C PHE A 9 19.55 2.27 -11.84
N ALA A 10 19.15 3.53 -11.76
CA ALA A 10 19.41 4.48 -12.83
C ALA A 10 20.89 4.90 -12.74
N VAL A 11 21.72 4.36 -13.61
CA VAL A 11 23.10 4.82 -13.79
C VAL A 11 23.07 5.93 -14.83
N CYS A 12 23.19 7.19 -14.39
CA CYS A 12 23.49 8.30 -15.29
C CYS A 12 25.01 8.37 -15.46
N LEU A 13 25.46 8.23 -16.70
CA LEU A 13 26.84 8.50 -17.11
C LEU A 13 26.92 9.97 -17.52
N ASP A 14 27.45 10.84 -16.67
CA ASP A 14 27.89 12.17 -17.08
C ASP A 14 29.32 12.07 -17.64
N ILE A 15 29.41 12.27 -18.95
CA ILE A 15 30.70 12.37 -19.62
C ILE A 15 31.07 13.84 -19.65
N ASN A 16 31.94 14.27 -18.76
CA ASN A 16 32.52 15.61 -18.78
C ASN A 16 33.78 15.56 -19.68
N GLU A 17 33.68 16.02 -20.92
CA GLU A 17 34.83 16.26 -21.79
C GLU A 17 35.57 17.53 -21.34
N GLN A 18 36.79 17.35 -20.86
CA GLN A 18 37.71 18.47 -20.60
C GLN A 18 38.45 18.82 -21.89
N PRO A 19 38.58 20.14 -22.22
CA PRO A 19 39.15 20.55 -23.49
C PRO A 19 40.70 20.42 -23.57
N ASN A 20 41.38 19.75 -22.67
CA ASN A 20 42.82 19.56 -22.68
C ASN A 20 43.20 18.12 -22.36
N GLY A 21 43.19 17.22 -23.36
CA GLY A 21 44.00 16.00 -23.45
C GLY A 21 44.22 15.11 -22.22
N GLY A 22 43.49 15.27 -21.11
CA GLY A 22 43.60 14.50 -19.88
C GLY A 22 42.65 13.29 -19.91
N ARG A 23 43.14 12.15 -19.42
CA ARG A 23 42.39 10.91 -19.29
C ARG A 23 41.05 11.16 -18.54
N ALA A 24 39.94 10.90 -19.23
CA ALA A 24 38.60 10.99 -18.66
C ALA A 24 38.48 9.98 -17.49
N THR A 25 38.35 10.46 -16.29
CA THR A 25 38.00 9.64 -15.13
C THR A 25 36.48 9.65 -14.98
N ALA A 26 35.82 8.55 -15.35
CA ALA A 26 34.42 8.35 -15.10
C ALA A 26 34.21 8.22 -13.57
N ARG A 27 33.63 9.22 -12.94
CA ARG A 27 33.20 9.14 -11.55
C ARG A 27 31.77 8.60 -11.57
N LEU A 28 31.60 7.37 -11.08
CA LEU A 28 30.27 6.83 -10.78
C LEU A 28 29.66 7.66 -9.64
N GLN A 29 28.81 8.61 -9.97
CA GLN A 29 27.92 9.19 -8.98
C GLN A 29 26.74 8.22 -8.79
N VAL A 30 26.78 7.49 -7.68
CA VAL A 30 25.62 6.77 -7.19
C VAL A 30 24.67 7.84 -6.63
N SER A 31 23.66 8.22 -7.40
CA SER A 31 22.57 9.02 -6.87
C SER A 31 21.98 8.26 -5.68
N PRO A 32 21.73 8.91 -4.53
CA PRO A 32 21.05 8.26 -3.43
C PRO A 32 19.71 7.73 -3.95
N LEU A 33 19.42 6.45 -3.68
CA LEU A 33 18.11 5.86 -3.91
C LEU A 33 17.08 6.84 -3.34
N MET A 34 16.25 7.43 -4.20
CA MET A 34 15.14 8.26 -3.74
C MET A 34 14.19 7.31 -3.01
N SER A 35 14.23 7.31 -1.68
CA SER A 35 13.26 6.60 -0.88
C SER A 35 11.88 7.22 -1.08
N ILE A 36 10.88 6.41 -1.36
CA ILE A 36 9.49 6.85 -1.47
C ILE A 36 8.87 6.80 -0.09
N ARG A 37 8.42 7.95 0.42
CA ARG A 37 7.88 8.07 1.76
C ARG A 37 6.36 7.97 1.77
N ILE A 38 5.85 6.98 2.50
CA ILE A 38 4.44 6.63 2.56
C ILE A 38 3.86 7.01 3.91
N LEU A 39 2.72 7.69 3.92
CA LEU A 39 1.84 7.76 5.08
C LEU A 39 0.73 6.72 4.89
N ALA A 40 0.66 5.72 5.75
CA ALA A 40 -0.41 4.72 5.76
C ALA A 40 -1.29 4.91 7.00
N VAL A 41 -2.62 4.85 6.83
CA VAL A 41 -3.63 5.04 7.88
C VAL A 41 -4.66 3.91 7.83
N SER A 42 -5.24 3.56 9.00
CA SER A 42 -6.26 2.51 9.11
C SER A 42 -7.07 2.63 10.39
N ASP A 43 -8.34 2.26 10.36
CA ASP A 43 -9.26 2.00 11.48
C ASP A 43 -9.56 3.20 12.40
N GLN A 44 -8.62 4.08 12.64
CA GLN A 44 -8.79 5.17 13.58
C GLN A 44 -8.19 6.48 13.07
N ILE A 45 -8.92 7.58 13.22
CA ILE A 45 -8.39 8.93 13.01
C ILE A 45 -7.47 9.29 14.17
N ASP A 46 -6.17 9.47 13.88
CA ASP A 46 -5.22 9.96 14.86
C ASP A 46 -5.16 11.50 14.82
N PRO A 47 -5.40 12.20 15.97
CA PRO A 47 -5.38 13.67 16.00
C PRO A 47 -4.04 14.30 15.59
N ARG A 48 -2.94 13.54 15.70
CA ARG A 48 -1.62 13.99 15.25
C ARG A 48 -1.52 14.08 13.74
N ILE A 49 -2.29 13.24 13.03
CA ILE A 49 -2.37 13.24 11.56
C ILE A 49 -3.51 14.16 11.10
N HIS A 50 -4.68 14.11 11.75
CA HIS A 50 -5.81 15.01 11.45
C HIS A 50 -5.59 16.40 12.03
N SER A 51 -4.65 17.15 11.48
CA SER A 51 -4.20 18.44 11.97
C SER A 51 -3.88 19.41 10.84
N ALA A 52 -4.25 20.68 11.00
CA ALA A 52 -3.97 21.75 10.04
C ALA A 52 -2.47 21.91 9.72
N THR A 53 -1.59 21.49 10.66
CA THR A 53 -0.13 21.56 10.49
C THR A 53 0.48 20.28 9.90
N LEU A 54 -0.34 19.36 9.38
CA LEU A 54 0.13 18.06 8.85
C LEU A 54 1.21 18.26 7.77
N ARG A 55 0.98 19.14 6.81
CA ARG A 55 1.91 19.43 5.70
C ARG A 55 3.27 19.95 6.18
N GLU A 56 3.25 20.79 7.20
CA GLU A 56 4.49 21.35 7.78
C GLU A 56 5.32 20.30 8.51
N ARG A 57 4.64 19.36 9.18
CA ARG A 57 5.30 18.30 9.95
C ARG A 57 5.72 17.10 9.12
N MET A 58 5.06 16.88 7.98
CA MET A 58 5.32 15.76 7.08
C MET A 58 5.41 16.25 5.62
N PRO A 59 6.37 17.15 5.31
CA PRO A 59 6.47 17.73 3.96
C PRO A 59 6.91 16.72 2.90
N ASP A 60 7.57 15.63 3.31
CA ASP A 60 8.26 14.69 2.43
C ASP A 60 7.40 13.44 2.10
N ILE A 61 6.10 13.45 2.43
CA ILE A 61 5.21 12.35 2.04
C ILE A 61 5.03 12.36 0.52
N ASP A 62 5.19 11.21 -0.12
CA ASP A 62 5.00 11.03 -1.56
C ASP A 62 3.65 10.44 -1.91
N LEU A 63 3.17 9.48 -1.11
CA LEU A 63 1.89 8.80 -1.28
C LEU A 63 1.20 8.58 0.07
N VAL A 64 -0.13 8.46 0.02
CA VAL A 64 -0.94 8.07 1.18
C VAL A 64 -1.67 6.76 0.89
N PHE A 65 -1.66 5.83 1.86
CA PHE A 65 -2.44 4.60 1.81
C PHE A 65 -3.51 4.58 2.89
N GLY A 66 -4.76 4.32 2.50
CA GLY A 66 -5.89 4.03 3.39
C GLY A 66 -6.16 2.52 3.41
N CYS A 67 -5.87 1.87 4.54
CA CYS A 67 -6.00 0.42 4.67
C CYS A 67 -7.33 -0.03 5.30
N GLY A 68 -8.42 0.66 4.95
CA GLY A 68 -9.79 0.32 5.38
C GLY A 68 -10.22 0.94 6.71
N ASP A 69 -11.54 0.93 6.93
CA ASP A 69 -12.25 1.46 8.10
C ASP A 69 -11.87 2.91 8.46
N ILE A 70 -11.72 3.71 7.40
CA ILE A 70 -11.38 5.14 7.46
C ILE A 70 -12.50 5.95 6.82
N PRO A 71 -13.05 6.97 7.51
CA PRO A 71 -14.07 7.85 6.94
C PRO A 71 -13.60 8.54 5.65
N ALA A 72 -14.48 8.59 4.64
CA ALA A 72 -14.17 9.20 3.35
C ALA A 72 -13.64 10.64 3.49
N ARG A 73 -14.24 11.45 4.36
CA ARG A 73 -13.79 12.83 4.64
C ARG A 73 -12.39 12.92 5.20
N TYR A 74 -11.94 11.90 5.93
CA TYR A 74 -10.57 11.89 6.43
C TYR A 74 -9.58 11.59 5.32
N LEU A 75 -9.92 10.69 4.38
CA LEU A 75 -9.08 10.46 3.20
C LEU A 75 -9.00 11.70 2.31
N GLU A 76 -10.13 12.42 2.13
CA GLU A 76 -10.15 13.70 1.42
C GLU A 76 -9.29 14.76 2.10
N PHE A 77 -9.40 14.88 3.43
CA PHE A 77 -8.54 15.77 4.21
C PHE A 77 -7.06 15.45 3.97
N LEU A 78 -6.66 14.18 3.96
CA LEU A 78 -5.27 13.79 3.70
C LEU A 78 -4.82 14.17 2.28
N ALA A 79 -5.69 13.96 1.29
CA ALA A 79 -5.43 14.33 -0.10
C ALA A 79 -5.21 15.84 -0.24
N ASP A 80 -6.07 16.65 0.37
CA ASP A 80 -6.01 18.11 0.31
C ASP A 80 -4.83 18.66 1.13
N ALA A 81 -4.66 18.20 2.37
CA ALA A 81 -3.62 18.70 3.26
C ALA A 81 -2.21 18.43 2.74
N LEU A 82 -1.97 17.24 2.18
CA LEU A 82 -0.66 16.85 1.67
C LEU A 82 -0.48 17.19 0.20
N ASN A 83 -1.57 17.36 -0.58
CA ASN A 83 -1.58 17.48 -2.04
C ASN A 83 -0.81 16.33 -2.70
N LYS A 84 -1.12 15.09 -2.27
CA LYS A 84 -0.48 13.84 -2.72
C LYS A 84 -1.55 12.81 -3.10
N PRO A 85 -1.23 11.86 -3.99
CA PRO A 85 -2.15 10.78 -4.31
C PRO A 85 -2.50 9.95 -3.08
N VAL A 86 -3.79 9.67 -2.92
CA VAL A 86 -4.32 8.79 -1.87
C VAL A 86 -4.88 7.55 -2.53
N TYR A 87 -4.32 6.39 -2.20
CA TYR A 87 -4.80 5.08 -2.61
C TYR A 87 -5.43 4.38 -1.43
N PHE A 88 -6.61 3.79 -1.60
CA PHE A 88 -7.28 3.16 -0.47
C PHE A 88 -7.97 1.85 -0.84
N VAL A 89 -8.36 1.08 0.17
CA VAL A 89 -9.29 -0.04 0.09
C VAL A 89 -10.36 0.13 1.15
N HIS A 90 -11.53 -0.43 0.90
CA HIS A 90 -12.59 -0.48 1.92
C HIS A 90 -12.25 -1.49 3.02
N GLY A 91 -12.65 -1.19 4.25
CA GLY A 91 -12.67 -2.14 5.36
C GLY A 91 -14.02 -2.84 5.47
N ASN A 92 -14.32 -3.42 6.62
CA ASN A 92 -15.59 -4.12 6.84
C ASN A 92 -16.65 -3.29 7.60
N HIS A 93 -16.34 -2.03 7.90
CA HIS A 93 -17.25 -1.05 8.51
C HIS A 93 -17.68 0.04 7.51
N LEU A 94 -18.13 -0.39 6.34
CA LEU A 94 -18.51 0.51 5.23
C LEU A 94 -19.61 1.50 5.62
N GLU A 95 -20.49 1.15 6.57
CA GLU A 95 -21.53 2.04 7.08
C GLU A 95 -20.98 3.33 7.70
N GLU A 96 -19.79 3.29 8.28
CA GLU A 96 -19.11 4.46 8.84
C GLU A 96 -18.67 5.43 7.75
N LEU A 97 -18.39 4.92 6.55
CA LEU A 97 -17.99 5.71 5.37
C LEU A 97 -19.20 6.39 4.71
N THR A 98 -20.40 5.85 4.89
CA THR A 98 -21.59 6.25 4.12
C THR A 98 -22.56 7.19 4.85
N ARG A 99 -22.44 7.37 6.15
CA ARG A 99 -23.40 8.11 6.98
C ARG A 99 -23.57 9.60 6.65
N TYR A 100 -22.81 10.16 5.74
CA TYR A 100 -22.82 11.59 5.42
C TYR A 100 -23.17 11.92 3.96
N GLY A 101 -23.53 10.91 3.15
CA GLY A 101 -24.12 11.11 1.83
C GLY A 101 -25.63 11.33 1.93
N GLU A 102 -26.18 12.30 1.23
CA GLU A 102 -27.64 12.42 1.05
C GLU A 102 -28.17 11.12 0.44
N GLU A 103 -29.26 10.58 1.00
CA GLU A 103 -30.02 9.43 0.49
C GLU A 103 -29.38 8.04 0.56
N GLY A 104 -28.51 7.73 1.54
CA GLY A 104 -28.01 6.36 1.76
C GLY A 104 -27.12 5.81 0.61
N LYS A 105 -26.62 6.67 -0.25
CA LYS A 105 -25.63 6.31 -1.27
C LYS A 105 -24.24 6.28 -0.66
N TYR A 106 -23.46 5.28 -1.08
CA TYR A 106 -22.04 5.20 -0.76
C TYR A 106 -21.32 6.43 -1.28
N TYR A 107 -20.62 7.12 -0.41
CA TYR A 107 -19.82 8.28 -0.75
C TYR A 107 -18.37 7.83 -0.96
N GLU A 108 -17.95 7.85 -2.22
CA GLU A 108 -16.52 7.62 -2.52
C GLU A 108 -15.72 8.90 -2.23
N PRO A 109 -14.58 8.80 -1.54
CA PRO A 109 -13.76 9.97 -1.21
C PRO A 109 -13.23 10.63 -2.48
N MET A 110 -13.54 11.93 -2.65
CA MET A 110 -13.11 12.69 -3.82
C MET A 110 -11.59 12.86 -3.84
N GLY A 111 -11.00 12.76 -5.03
CA GLY A 111 -9.56 12.89 -5.19
C GLY A 111 -8.74 11.68 -4.72
N CYS A 112 -9.40 10.63 -4.23
CA CYS A 112 -8.77 9.38 -3.82
C CYS A 112 -9.01 8.26 -4.84
N ILE A 113 -8.16 7.26 -4.83
CA ILE A 113 -8.19 6.15 -5.81
C ILE A 113 -8.46 4.84 -5.06
N ASP A 114 -9.65 4.26 -5.29
CA ASP A 114 -9.97 2.92 -4.78
C ASP A 114 -9.16 1.84 -5.52
N LEU A 115 -8.43 1.03 -4.76
CA LEU A 115 -7.65 -0.10 -5.24
C LEU A 115 -8.35 -1.46 -5.05
N GLY A 116 -9.54 -1.51 -4.49
CA GLY A 116 -10.26 -2.76 -4.23
C GLY A 116 -10.36 -3.66 -5.45
N GLY A 117 -9.67 -4.81 -5.47
CA GLY A 117 -9.60 -5.72 -6.60
C GLY A 117 -8.92 -5.18 -7.86
N LYS A 118 -8.12 -4.11 -7.75
CA LYS A 118 -7.47 -3.43 -8.88
C LYS A 118 -5.94 -3.48 -8.78
N VAL A 119 -5.30 -3.26 -9.93
CA VAL A 119 -3.83 -3.10 -10.05
C VAL A 119 -3.56 -1.80 -10.78
N VAL A 120 -2.84 -0.88 -10.14
CA VAL A 120 -2.54 0.47 -10.66
C VAL A 120 -1.03 0.66 -10.72
N HIS A 121 -0.56 1.34 -11.77
CA HIS A 121 0.81 1.82 -11.87
C HIS A 121 0.81 3.33 -11.58
N ASP A 122 1.29 3.71 -10.41
CA ASP A 122 1.48 5.12 -10.07
C ASP A 122 2.65 5.69 -10.88
N ARG A 123 2.34 6.67 -11.72
CA ARG A 123 3.33 7.22 -12.66
C ARG A 123 4.32 8.17 -11.99
N ALA A 124 3.94 8.76 -10.87
CA ALA A 124 4.76 9.74 -10.16
C ALA A 124 5.93 9.05 -9.45
N THR A 125 5.66 7.93 -8.79
CA THR A 125 6.66 7.16 -8.04
C THR A 125 7.18 5.94 -8.81
N GLY A 126 6.47 5.52 -9.88
CA GLY A 126 6.78 4.29 -10.61
C GLY A 126 6.37 3.01 -9.89
N LEU A 127 5.69 3.11 -8.74
CA LEU A 127 5.21 1.94 -7.98
C LEU A 127 4.04 1.26 -8.67
N ILE A 128 4.03 -0.05 -8.64
CA ILE A 128 2.89 -0.89 -9.04
C ILE A 128 2.18 -1.30 -7.76
N LEU A 129 0.94 -0.84 -7.62
CA LEU A 129 0.10 -1.00 -6.43
C LEU A 129 -1.04 -1.96 -6.73
N ALA A 130 -1.47 -2.71 -5.72
CA ALA A 130 -2.67 -3.52 -5.78
C ALA A 130 -3.42 -3.45 -4.45
N GLY A 131 -4.75 -3.68 -4.47
CA GLY A 131 -5.56 -3.62 -3.26
C GLY A 131 -6.55 -4.78 -3.13
N LEU A 132 -6.80 -5.20 -1.88
CA LEU A 132 -7.80 -6.20 -1.51
C LEU A 132 -8.64 -5.66 -0.35
N PRO A 133 -9.98 -5.47 -0.53
CA PRO A 133 -10.84 -4.88 0.48
C PRO A 133 -11.32 -5.89 1.52
N GLY A 134 -11.91 -5.39 2.59
CA GLY A 134 -12.77 -6.10 3.53
C GLY A 134 -12.10 -7.11 4.44
N SER A 135 -12.93 -7.84 5.15
CA SER A 135 -12.52 -8.86 6.12
C SER A 135 -13.12 -10.25 5.82
N PRO A 136 -12.59 -11.31 6.45
CA PRO A 136 -13.22 -12.61 6.42
C PRO A 136 -14.65 -12.54 6.96
N LYS A 137 -15.55 -13.32 6.37
CA LYS A 137 -16.94 -13.37 6.79
C LYS A 137 -17.06 -14.00 8.17
N TYR A 138 -17.46 -13.21 9.15
CA TYR A 138 -17.72 -13.64 10.53
C TYR A 138 -19.17 -13.37 10.98
N SER A 139 -19.95 -12.61 10.19
CA SER A 139 -21.36 -12.31 10.46
C SER A 139 -22.21 -12.48 9.19
N ASN A 140 -23.53 -12.61 9.38
CA ASN A 140 -24.44 -12.77 8.24
C ASN A 140 -24.86 -11.42 7.61
N ASN A 141 -24.71 -10.32 8.33
CA ASN A 141 -25.20 -8.99 7.92
C ASN A 141 -24.06 -7.95 7.77
N GLY A 142 -22.80 -8.38 7.77
CA GLY A 142 -21.68 -7.45 7.62
C GLY A 142 -21.48 -7.05 6.17
N SER A 143 -21.28 -5.76 5.92
CA SER A 143 -20.81 -5.23 4.64
C SER A 143 -19.33 -5.57 4.43
N GLU A 144 -18.91 -5.65 3.17
CA GLU A 144 -17.50 -5.90 2.80
C GLU A 144 -16.85 -7.09 3.55
N GLN A 145 -17.63 -8.13 3.80
CA GLN A 145 -17.16 -9.40 4.38
C GLN A 145 -17.16 -10.48 3.30
N TYR A 146 -16.01 -11.07 3.07
CA TYR A 146 -15.75 -11.95 1.96
C TYR A 146 -15.38 -13.36 2.42
N SER A 147 -15.75 -14.37 1.61
CA SER A 147 -15.21 -15.70 1.75
C SER A 147 -13.80 -15.80 1.15
N GLU A 148 -13.07 -16.84 1.48
CA GLU A 148 -11.78 -17.15 0.83
C GLU A 148 -11.94 -17.28 -0.70
N PHE A 149 -13.09 -17.80 -1.16
CA PHE A 149 -13.38 -17.94 -2.59
C PHE A 149 -13.56 -16.59 -3.27
N ASP A 150 -14.26 -15.64 -2.63
CA ASP A 150 -14.48 -14.31 -3.18
C ASP A 150 -13.15 -13.56 -3.36
N VAL A 151 -12.29 -13.61 -2.34
CA VAL A 151 -10.95 -13.00 -2.42
C VAL A 151 -10.08 -13.69 -3.47
N MET A 152 -10.15 -15.04 -3.58
CA MET A 152 -9.44 -15.76 -4.63
C MET A 152 -9.94 -15.38 -6.03
N LEU A 153 -11.24 -15.12 -6.19
CA LEU A 153 -11.80 -14.67 -7.46
C LEU A 153 -11.33 -13.23 -7.80
N MET A 154 -11.25 -12.33 -6.82
CA MET A 154 -10.63 -11.01 -7.01
C MET A 154 -9.17 -11.15 -7.47
N ILE A 155 -8.39 -11.98 -6.80
CA ILE A 155 -6.99 -12.26 -7.16
C ILE A 155 -6.90 -12.82 -8.59
N ALA A 156 -7.77 -13.76 -8.96
CA ALA A 156 -7.80 -14.35 -10.31
C ALA A 156 -8.08 -13.27 -11.38
N ARG A 157 -8.96 -12.30 -11.11
CA ARG A 157 -9.24 -11.17 -12.02
C ARG A 157 -8.04 -10.21 -12.14
N MET A 158 -7.26 -10.04 -11.09
CA MET A 158 -6.05 -9.21 -11.09
C MET A 158 -4.85 -9.91 -11.75
N ALA A 159 -4.83 -11.25 -11.74
CA ALA A 159 -3.68 -12.06 -12.17
C ALA A 159 -3.18 -11.74 -13.60
N PRO A 160 -4.02 -11.55 -14.64
CA PRO A 160 -3.54 -11.21 -15.97
C PRO A 160 -2.71 -9.93 -15.98
N ARG A 161 -3.15 -8.88 -15.24
CA ARG A 161 -2.42 -7.62 -15.14
C ARG A 161 -1.11 -7.77 -14.37
N LEU A 162 -1.12 -8.52 -13.27
CA LEU A 162 0.07 -8.82 -12.48
C LEU A 162 1.12 -9.61 -13.27
N LEU A 163 0.68 -10.61 -14.05
CA LEU A 163 1.57 -11.39 -14.93
C LEU A 163 2.13 -10.52 -16.06
N TRP A 164 1.30 -9.67 -16.67
CA TRP A 164 1.76 -8.71 -17.67
C TRP A 164 2.82 -7.77 -17.10
N ASN A 165 2.59 -7.22 -15.90
CA ASN A 165 3.57 -6.37 -15.23
C ASN A 165 4.89 -7.11 -15.00
N ARG A 166 4.85 -8.40 -14.61
CA ARG A 166 6.05 -9.21 -14.44
C ARG A 166 6.85 -9.33 -15.74
N ILE A 167 6.18 -9.49 -16.87
CA ILE A 167 6.83 -9.54 -18.20
C ILE A 167 7.38 -8.16 -18.56
N ARG A 168 6.58 -7.10 -18.35
CA ARG A 168 6.91 -5.75 -18.82
C ARG A 168 7.92 -5.02 -17.93
N HIS A 169 7.86 -5.25 -16.60
CA HIS A 169 8.63 -4.51 -15.59
C HIS A 169 9.55 -5.39 -14.75
N GLY A 170 9.62 -6.71 -15.01
CA GLY A 170 10.41 -7.66 -14.22
C GLY A 170 9.81 -8.00 -12.84
N ARG A 171 8.69 -7.37 -12.47
CA ARG A 171 7.99 -7.57 -11.19
C ARG A 171 6.48 -7.46 -11.36
N ALA A 172 5.71 -8.20 -10.56
CA ALA A 172 4.25 -8.21 -10.64
C ALA A 172 3.65 -6.93 -10.04
N LEU A 173 4.13 -6.56 -8.84
CA LEU A 173 3.79 -5.35 -8.10
C LEU A 173 4.88 -5.06 -7.08
N ASP A 174 4.85 -3.85 -6.53
CA ASP A 174 5.75 -3.40 -5.46
C ASP A 174 5.03 -3.45 -4.10
N VAL A 175 3.77 -3.01 -4.06
CA VAL A 175 2.99 -2.88 -2.82
C VAL A 175 1.62 -3.50 -2.98
N LEU A 176 1.23 -4.31 -1.99
CA LEU A 176 -0.15 -4.70 -1.73
C LEU A 176 -0.68 -3.87 -0.57
N ILE A 177 -1.89 -3.30 -0.70
CA ILE A 177 -2.65 -2.81 0.44
C ILE A 177 -3.88 -3.69 0.64
N SER A 178 -4.24 -3.97 1.90
CA SER A 178 -5.48 -4.65 2.23
C SER A 178 -6.04 -4.13 3.54
N HIS A 179 -7.32 -4.39 3.82
CA HIS A 179 -7.82 -4.14 5.16
C HIS A 179 -7.40 -5.26 6.11
N SER A 180 -7.75 -6.50 5.81
CA SER A 180 -7.35 -7.63 6.64
C SER A 180 -5.93 -8.11 6.40
N PRO A 181 -5.26 -8.68 7.43
CA PRO A 181 -3.95 -9.29 7.32
C PRO A 181 -3.96 -10.61 6.53
N PRO A 182 -2.80 -11.14 6.14
CA PRO A 182 -2.67 -12.51 5.71
C PRO A 182 -2.80 -13.48 6.89
N ARG A 183 -3.32 -14.68 6.67
CA ARG A 183 -3.46 -15.72 7.69
C ARG A 183 -2.12 -16.06 8.34
N ASP A 184 -2.11 -16.18 9.66
CA ASP A 184 -0.96 -16.50 10.51
C ASP A 184 0.18 -15.47 10.46
N ILE A 185 -0.12 -14.22 10.01
CA ILE A 185 0.85 -13.12 9.95
C ILE A 185 0.15 -11.85 10.41
N ASN A 186 0.51 -11.33 11.58
CA ASN A 186 -0.12 -10.17 12.23
C ASN A 186 -1.64 -10.32 12.45
N ASP A 187 -2.22 -11.51 12.29
CA ASP A 187 -3.64 -11.78 12.53
C ASP A 187 -3.90 -12.28 13.97
N ARG A 188 -5.16 -12.49 14.31
CA ARG A 188 -5.56 -13.08 15.60
C ARG A 188 -6.35 -14.38 15.37
N SER A 189 -6.49 -15.18 16.41
CA SER A 189 -7.14 -16.50 16.33
C SER A 189 -8.67 -16.44 16.31
N ASP A 190 -9.25 -15.31 16.76
CA ASP A 190 -10.70 -15.14 16.78
C ASP A 190 -11.29 -14.94 15.36
N PRO A 191 -12.55 -15.32 15.13
CA PRO A 191 -13.14 -15.31 13.78
C PRO A 191 -13.16 -13.94 13.10
N ALA A 192 -13.31 -12.84 13.86
CA ALA A 192 -13.39 -11.49 13.30
C ALA A 192 -12.04 -10.98 12.79
N HIS A 193 -10.94 -11.31 13.51
CA HIS A 193 -9.60 -10.81 13.25
C HIS A 193 -8.66 -11.82 12.59
N ARG A 194 -9.21 -12.97 12.19
CA ARG A 194 -8.45 -13.98 11.46
C ARG A 194 -8.17 -13.50 10.03
N GLY A 195 -6.92 -13.55 9.60
CA GLY A 195 -6.51 -13.13 8.27
C GLY A 195 -6.96 -14.07 7.13
N PHE A 196 -6.82 -13.63 5.89
CA PHE A 196 -7.13 -14.44 4.70
C PHE A 196 -5.97 -15.35 4.28
N MET A 197 -6.26 -16.62 4.07
CA MET A 197 -5.33 -17.53 3.40
C MET A 197 -5.10 -17.13 1.94
N ALA A 198 -6.11 -16.58 1.29
CA ALA A 198 -6.01 -16.04 -0.07
C ALA A 198 -4.95 -14.93 -0.17
N ILE A 199 -4.89 -14.00 0.81
CA ILE A 199 -3.85 -12.96 0.85
C ILE A 199 -2.46 -13.60 1.04
N ARG A 200 -2.32 -14.55 1.97
CA ARG A 200 -1.04 -15.26 2.16
C ARG A 200 -0.56 -15.94 0.88
N ARG A 201 -1.48 -16.55 0.10
CA ARG A 201 -1.17 -17.13 -1.22
C ARG A 201 -0.77 -16.07 -2.23
N PHE A 202 -1.46 -14.92 -2.25
CA PHE A 202 -1.12 -13.78 -3.09
C PHE A 202 0.34 -13.33 -2.86
N LEU A 203 0.73 -13.14 -1.60
CA LEU A 203 2.10 -12.76 -1.24
C LEU A 203 3.13 -13.77 -1.76
N LYS A 204 2.82 -15.06 -1.63
CA LYS A 204 3.69 -16.14 -2.13
C LYS A 204 3.83 -16.14 -3.66
N TRP A 205 2.75 -15.87 -4.40
CA TRP A 205 2.74 -15.95 -5.86
C TRP A 205 3.32 -14.71 -6.54
N PHE A 206 2.96 -13.54 -6.04
CA PHE A 206 3.29 -12.27 -6.69
C PHE A 206 4.45 -11.52 -6.02
N LYS A 207 4.77 -11.85 -4.78
CA LYS A 207 5.96 -11.40 -4.03
C LYS A 207 6.15 -9.88 -4.03
N PRO A 208 5.15 -9.07 -3.59
CA PRO A 208 5.37 -7.65 -3.37
C PRO A 208 6.51 -7.43 -2.38
N ALA A 209 7.20 -6.29 -2.47
CA ALA A 209 8.18 -5.90 -1.47
C ALA A 209 7.51 -5.56 -0.13
N TYR A 210 6.34 -4.91 -0.20
CA TYR A 210 5.59 -4.47 0.98
C TYR A 210 4.13 -4.87 0.91
N HIS A 211 3.56 -5.16 2.08
CA HIS A 211 2.14 -5.34 2.29
C HIS A 211 1.70 -4.52 3.49
N PHE A 212 0.81 -3.55 3.27
CA PHE A 212 0.21 -2.72 4.33
C PHE A 212 -1.20 -3.21 4.61
N HIS A 213 -1.55 -3.36 5.90
CA HIS A 213 -2.89 -3.75 6.32
C HIS A 213 -3.30 -3.06 7.62
N GLY A 214 -4.61 -3.02 7.88
CA GLY A 214 -5.23 -2.56 9.12
C GLY A 214 -5.89 -3.68 9.90
N HIS A 215 -7.13 -3.45 10.34
CA HIS A 215 -8.04 -4.38 10.97
C HIS A 215 -7.62 -4.89 12.36
N ILE A 216 -6.35 -5.07 12.62
CA ILE A 216 -5.85 -5.55 13.91
C ILE A 216 -5.41 -4.34 14.73
N HIS A 217 -6.21 -4.00 15.74
CA HIS A 217 -5.91 -2.89 16.62
C HIS A 217 -4.79 -3.25 17.60
N LEU A 218 -3.68 -2.53 17.52
CA LEU A 218 -2.52 -2.68 18.40
C LEU A 218 -2.63 -1.68 19.54
N TYR A 219 -3.20 -2.11 20.66
CA TYR A 219 -3.36 -1.26 21.85
C TYR A 219 -2.08 -1.21 22.70
N ASP A 220 -1.25 -2.25 22.66
CA ASP A 220 0.07 -2.27 23.27
C ASP A 220 1.11 -1.82 22.25
N ARG A 221 1.90 -0.80 22.59
CA ARG A 221 3.00 -0.29 21.76
C ARG A 221 4.12 -1.30 21.57
N ASN A 222 4.21 -2.32 22.41
CA ASN A 222 5.20 -3.39 22.31
C ASN A 222 4.75 -4.52 21.38
N GLU A 223 3.48 -4.56 20.95
CA GLU A 223 3.05 -5.53 19.94
C GLU A 223 3.77 -5.29 18.61
N PRO A 224 4.34 -6.35 18.01
CA PRO A 224 5.01 -6.22 16.73
C PRO A 224 4.02 -5.78 15.65
N SER A 225 4.30 -4.65 15.01
CA SER A 225 3.49 -4.16 13.88
C SER A 225 4.02 -4.61 12.53
N THR A 226 5.19 -5.24 12.50
CA THR A 226 5.88 -5.63 11.27
C THR A 226 6.30 -7.09 11.37
N ALA A 227 6.06 -7.84 10.30
CA ALA A 227 6.49 -9.22 10.15
C ALA A 227 7.12 -9.43 8.77
N GLN A 228 8.03 -10.38 8.65
CA GLN A 228 8.62 -10.76 7.38
C GLN A 228 8.00 -12.07 6.88
N PHE A 229 7.48 -12.05 5.64
CA PHE A 229 6.99 -13.24 4.97
C PHE A 229 7.66 -13.41 3.61
N GLU A 230 8.55 -14.38 3.49
CA GLU A 230 9.42 -14.55 2.32
C GLU A 230 10.17 -13.24 1.98
N ARG A 231 9.81 -12.60 0.86
CA ARG A 231 10.40 -11.32 0.42
C ARG A 231 9.57 -10.11 0.79
N THR A 232 8.40 -10.32 1.39
CA THR A 232 7.43 -9.27 1.69
C THR A 232 7.54 -8.82 3.14
N THR A 233 7.73 -7.53 3.34
CA THR A 233 7.57 -6.89 4.65
C THR A 233 6.08 -6.60 4.85
N VAL A 234 5.44 -7.27 5.82
CA VAL A 234 4.03 -7.11 6.17
C VAL A 234 3.93 -6.14 7.33
N ILE A 235 3.17 -5.07 7.17
CA ILE A 235 3.09 -3.94 8.10
C ILE A 235 1.64 -3.71 8.51
N ASN A 236 1.34 -3.84 9.80
CA ASN A 236 0.12 -3.35 10.39
C ASN A 236 0.23 -1.84 10.61
N VAL A 237 -0.67 -1.07 10.02
CA VAL A 237 -0.58 0.40 10.01
C VAL A 237 -1.36 1.08 11.11
N TYR A 238 -2.11 0.34 11.94
CA TYR A 238 -2.97 0.89 12.98
C TYR A 238 -2.25 1.81 13.98
N PRO A 239 -2.74 3.01 14.28
CA PRO A 239 -3.71 3.77 13.52
C PRO A 239 -3.07 4.48 12.31
N TYR A 240 -1.77 4.69 12.33
CA TYR A 240 -0.97 5.18 11.20
C TYR A 240 0.50 4.77 11.29
N ARG A 241 1.15 4.71 10.14
CA ARG A 241 2.61 4.52 10.00
C ARG A 241 3.16 5.44 8.92
N VAL A 242 4.39 5.93 9.15
CA VAL A 242 5.21 6.53 8.09
C VAL A 242 6.32 5.54 7.77
N VAL A 243 6.44 5.18 6.50
CA VAL A 243 7.37 4.14 6.03
C VAL A 243 8.13 4.65 4.81
N ASP A 244 9.44 4.53 4.86
CA ASP A 244 10.31 4.83 3.72
C ASP A 244 10.55 3.52 2.93
N LEU A 245 10.05 3.46 1.69
CA LEU A 245 10.27 2.32 0.79
C LEU A 245 11.65 2.45 0.15
N GLN A 246 12.35 1.33 0.13
CA GLN A 246 13.71 1.21 -0.45
C GLN A 246 13.69 0.49 -1.79
#